data_445d2b5d8b6e860cb5910fdf26c946d1
#
_entry.id   445d2b5d8b6e860cb5910fdf26c946d1
#
_cell.length_a   1.000
_cell.length_b   1.000
_cell.length_c   1.000
_cell.angle_alpha   90.00
_cell.angle_beta   90.00
_cell.angle_gamma   90.00
#
_symmetry.space_group_name_H-M   'P 1'
#
loop_
_entity.id
_entity.type
_entity.pdbx_description
1 polymer ?
#
loop_
_entity_poly.entity_id
_entity_poly.type
_entity_poly.pdbx_seq_one_letter_code
_entity_poly.pdbx_strand_id
1 'polypeptide(L)'
;MCASGLRVNIARPSVVFGRGGASCELFIKLARLPVLVLPAGGRFDLQPVHANDVAEALANMATQPLPHGAVVNMAGSLKTTLAEYLAILRQTLHHRAAPAVWALPMGLLRPALPLTNIVSNGFLSQGSLKLLAQGSVADTGDFARVLGREPLGAEEFYRYP
;
A
#
# COMPACT_ATOMS: atom_id res chain seq x y z
N MET A 1 -21.83 8.72 9.85
CA MET A 1 -22.19 8.96 8.43
C MET A 1 -23.42 8.17 7.99
N CYS A 2 -23.58 6.91 8.35
CA CYS A 2 -24.76 6.11 7.93
C CYS A 2 -26.12 6.58 8.50
N ALA A 3 -26.14 7.47 9.49
CA ALA A 3 -27.36 7.99 10.11
C ALA A 3 -27.98 9.21 9.38
N SER A 4 -27.39 9.68 8.28
CA SER A 4 -27.80 10.91 7.62
C SER A 4 -28.93 10.73 6.56
N GLY A 5 -29.44 9.51 6.37
CA GLY A 5 -30.39 9.21 5.29
C GLY A 5 -29.82 9.20 3.86
N LEU A 6 -28.54 9.54 3.73
CA LEU A 6 -27.83 9.47 2.44
C LEU A 6 -27.38 8.04 2.12
N ARG A 7 -27.36 7.68 0.84
CA ARG A 7 -26.75 6.42 0.39
C ARG A 7 -25.23 6.57 0.50
N VAL A 8 -24.62 5.79 1.39
CA VAL A 8 -23.18 5.85 1.66
C VAL A 8 -22.56 4.50 1.37
N ASN A 9 -21.50 4.48 0.61
CA ASN A 9 -20.62 3.33 0.41
C ASN A 9 -19.22 3.69 0.90
N ILE A 10 -18.47 2.72 1.40
CA ILE A 10 -17.16 2.93 2.02
C ILE A 10 -16.11 2.25 1.17
N ALA A 11 -15.17 3.01 0.65
CA ALA A 11 -13.96 2.51 0.02
C ALA A 11 -12.82 2.43 1.05
N ARG A 12 -12.14 1.30 1.13
CA ARG A 12 -10.99 1.08 2.02
C ARG A 12 -9.78 0.63 1.18
N PRO A 13 -9.01 1.59 0.62
CA PRO A 13 -7.81 1.24 -0.11
C PRO A 13 -6.72 0.71 0.83
N SER A 14 -5.98 -0.28 0.37
CA SER A 14 -4.73 -0.76 0.96
C SER A 14 -3.61 0.26 0.68
N VAL A 15 -2.36 -0.18 0.65
CA VAL A 15 -1.22 0.67 0.28
C VAL A 15 -1.33 1.06 -1.20
N VAL A 16 -1.61 2.34 -1.46
CA VAL A 16 -1.81 2.83 -2.83
C VAL A 16 -0.47 3.20 -3.46
N PHE A 17 -0.21 2.62 -4.63
CA PHE A 17 0.89 3.02 -5.51
C PHE A 17 0.36 4.02 -6.55
N GLY A 18 0.94 5.21 -6.56
CA GLY A 18 0.63 6.26 -7.53
C GLY A 18 1.66 7.37 -7.43
N ARG A 19 2.20 7.82 -8.55
CA ARG A 19 3.21 8.88 -8.60
C ARG A 19 2.66 10.17 -7.99
N GLY A 20 3.53 10.88 -7.24
CA GLY A 20 3.14 12.08 -6.49
C GLY A 20 2.55 11.80 -5.10
N GLY A 21 2.26 10.54 -4.77
CA GLY A 21 1.89 10.15 -3.42
C GLY A 21 3.10 10.02 -2.51
N ALA A 22 3.07 10.60 -1.31
CA ALA A 22 4.20 10.62 -0.39
C ALA A 22 4.70 9.19 -0.03
N SER A 23 3.80 8.23 0.13
CA SER A 23 4.15 6.82 0.38
C SER A 23 4.83 6.16 -0.82
N CYS A 24 4.32 6.42 -2.03
CA CYS A 24 4.89 5.88 -3.26
C CYS A 24 6.31 6.41 -3.47
N GLU A 25 6.52 7.72 -3.32
CA GLU A 25 7.83 8.35 -3.44
C GLU A 25 8.85 7.78 -2.42
N LEU A 26 8.40 7.54 -1.19
CA LEU A 26 9.23 6.91 -0.17
C LEU A 26 9.63 5.49 -0.58
N PHE A 27 8.68 4.67 -1.03
CA PHE A 27 8.97 3.29 -1.45
C PHE A 27 9.89 3.25 -2.67
N ILE A 28 9.71 4.14 -3.65
CA ILE A 28 10.61 4.27 -4.81
C ILE A 28 12.03 4.65 -4.36
N LYS A 29 12.17 5.60 -3.42
CA LYS A 29 13.47 5.98 -2.87
C LYS A 29 14.13 4.83 -2.10
N LEU A 30 13.39 4.12 -1.26
CA LEU A 30 13.88 2.95 -0.53
C LEU A 30 14.31 1.83 -1.50
N ALA A 31 13.55 1.58 -2.55
CA ALA A 31 13.86 0.58 -3.55
C ALA A 31 15.19 0.84 -4.31
N ARG A 32 15.72 2.06 -4.28
CA ARG A 32 17.05 2.38 -4.85
C ARG A 32 18.20 1.89 -4.01
N LEU A 33 17.99 1.69 -2.72
CA LEU A 33 19.06 1.34 -1.78
C LEU A 33 19.48 -0.13 -1.94
N PRO A 34 20.77 -0.44 -1.95
CA PRO A 34 21.27 -1.81 -2.02
C PRO A 34 21.06 -2.60 -0.72
N VAL A 35 20.95 -1.88 0.39
CA VAL A 35 20.70 -2.42 1.73
C VAL A 35 19.54 -1.67 2.35
N LEU A 36 18.59 -2.40 2.89
CA LEU A 36 17.43 -1.88 3.61
C LEU A 36 17.51 -2.27 5.08
N VAL A 37 17.34 -1.30 5.95
CA VAL A 37 17.16 -1.54 7.40
C VAL A 37 15.68 -1.35 7.70
N LEU A 38 14.95 -2.45 7.90
CA LEU A 38 13.51 -2.42 8.08
C LEU A 38 13.10 -2.91 9.47
N PRO A 39 12.06 -2.30 10.07
CA PRO A 39 11.47 -2.81 11.31
C PRO A 39 11.06 -4.27 11.11
N ALA A 40 11.37 -5.14 12.07
CA ALA A 40 11.08 -6.58 11.99
C ALA A 40 11.50 -7.24 10.65
N GLY A 41 12.53 -6.70 9.96
CA GLY A 41 12.95 -7.20 8.65
C GLY A 41 11.95 -6.97 7.53
N GLY A 42 10.99 -6.05 7.70
CA GLY A 42 9.96 -5.77 6.72
C GLY A 42 8.91 -6.87 6.55
N ARG A 43 8.74 -7.74 7.54
CA ARG A 43 7.76 -8.84 7.55
C ARG A 43 6.35 -8.36 7.91
N PHE A 44 5.89 -7.32 7.23
CA PHE A 44 4.53 -6.80 7.35
C PHE A 44 3.76 -7.15 6.09
N ASP A 45 2.62 -7.81 6.25
CA ASP A 45 1.79 -8.20 5.13
C ASP A 45 1.15 -6.99 4.46
N LEU A 46 1.37 -6.87 3.16
CA LEU A 46 0.85 -5.83 2.30
C LEU A 46 0.13 -6.43 1.10
N GLN A 47 -0.80 -5.67 0.58
CA GLN A 47 -1.49 -5.98 -0.67
C GLN A 47 -1.61 -4.69 -1.48
N PRO A 48 -0.51 -4.22 -2.10
CA PRO A 48 -0.46 -2.92 -2.77
C PRO A 48 -1.48 -2.85 -3.91
N VAL A 49 -2.12 -1.70 -4.07
CA VAL A 49 -3.10 -1.44 -5.13
C VAL A 49 -2.65 -0.25 -5.98
N HIS A 50 -2.89 -0.28 -7.27
CA HIS A 50 -2.56 0.84 -8.16
C HIS A 50 -3.58 1.97 -8.04
N ALA A 51 -3.14 3.22 -8.09
CA ALA A 51 -4.00 4.39 -7.98
C ALA A 51 -5.08 4.44 -9.08
N ASN A 52 -4.78 3.98 -10.30
CA ASN A 52 -5.75 3.93 -11.39
C ASN A 52 -6.89 2.96 -11.09
N ASP A 53 -6.59 1.79 -10.50
CA ASP A 53 -7.62 0.83 -10.10
C ASP A 53 -8.53 1.41 -9.02
N VAL A 54 -7.94 2.12 -8.05
CA VAL A 54 -8.72 2.81 -7.02
C VAL A 54 -9.61 3.89 -7.62
N ALA A 55 -9.09 4.70 -8.54
CA ALA A 55 -9.84 5.76 -9.19
C ALA A 55 -10.99 5.21 -10.05
N GLU A 56 -10.73 4.16 -10.84
CA GLU A 56 -11.73 3.48 -11.67
C GLU A 56 -12.82 2.87 -10.79
N ALA A 57 -12.46 2.17 -9.72
CA ALA A 57 -13.43 1.58 -8.81
C ALA A 57 -14.26 2.64 -8.08
N LEU A 58 -13.67 3.78 -7.68
CA LEU A 58 -14.42 4.89 -7.08
C LEU A 58 -15.46 5.47 -8.07
N ALA A 59 -15.07 5.64 -9.33
CA ALA A 59 -15.99 6.08 -10.39
C ALA A 59 -17.13 5.06 -10.58
N ASN A 60 -16.81 3.77 -10.61
CA ASN A 60 -17.80 2.70 -10.72
C ASN A 60 -18.73 2.64 -9.50
N MET A 61 -18.18 2.81 -8.28
CA MET A 61 -19.01 2.88 -7.04
C MET A 61 -19.99 4.05 -7.04
N ALA A 62 -19.65 5.16 -7.72
CA ALA A 62 -20.53 6.32 -7.82
C ALA A 62 -21.71 6.09 -8.81
N THR A 63 -21.53 5.24 -9.81
CA THR A 63 -22.48 5.01 -10.90
C THR A 63 -23.24 3.69 -10.80
N GLN A 64 -22.65 2.68 -10.15
CA GLN A 64 -23.27 1.35 -10.00
C GLN A 64 -24.19 1.28 -8.78
N PRO A 65 -25.30 0.52 -8.86
CA PRO A 65 -26.20 0.31 -7.74
C PRO A 65 -25.54 -0.66 -6.73
N LEU A 66 -24.88 -0.12 -5.73
CA LEU A 66 -24.36 -0.89 -4.60
C LEU A 66 -25.35 -0.86 -3.42
N PRO A 67 -25.40 -1.90 -2.58
CA PRO A 67 -26.18 -1.88 -1.34
C PRO A 67 -25.76 -0.71 -0.44
N HIS A 68 -26.72 -0.12 0.28
CA HIS A 68 -26.41 0.93 1.24
C HIS A 68 -25.46 0.41 2.35
N GLY A 69 -24.40 1.15 2.60
CA GLY A 69 -23.40 0.77 3.60
C GLY A 69 -22.38 -0.26 3.09
N ALA A 70 -22.38 -0.57 1.79
CA ALA A 70 -21.36 -1.49 1.24
C ALA A 70 -19.95 -1.00 1.53
N VAL A 71 -19.09 -1.92 1.96
CA VAL A 71 -17.69 -1.68 2.23
C VAL A 71 -16.87 -2.43 1.19
N VAL A 72 -16.14 -1.71 0.33
CA VAL A 72 -15.27 -2.29 -0.68
C VAL A 72 -13.82 -2.11 -0.24
N ASN A 73 -13.16 -3.23 0.06
CA ASN A 73 -11.73 -3.24 0.36
C ASN A 73 -10.96 -3.26 -0.95
N MET A 74 -10.24 -2.18 -1.23
CA MET A 74 -9.49 -2.02 -2.48
C MET A 74 -8.04 -2.42 -2.27
N ALA A 75 -7.72 -3.66 -2.60
CA ALA A 75 -6.38 -4.22 -2.50
C ALA A 75 -5.98 -4.88 -3.83
N GLY A 76 -4.69 -4.86 -4.14
CA GLY A 76 -4.19 -5.46 -5.38
C GLY A 76 -4.27 -6.99 -5.37
N SER A 77 -3.96 -7.63 -6.49
CA SER A 77 -4.03 -9.08 -6.64
C SER A 77 -2.94 -9.82 -5.86
N LEU A 78 -1.78 -9.18 -5.62
CA LEU A 78 -0.62 -9.81 -4.99
C LEU A 78 -0.54 -9.53 -3.50
N LYS A 79 -0.61 -10.58 -2.67
CA LYS A 79 -0.26 -10.54 -1.25
C LYS A 79 1.26 -10.69 -1.12
N THR A 80 1.90 -9.78 -0.40
CA THR A 80 3.36 -9.73 -0.27
C THR A 80 3.75 -9.13 1.08
N THR A 81 5.02 -9.16 1.41
CA THR A 81 5.57 -8.43 2.56
C THR A 81 6.18 -7.09 2.12
N LEU A 82 6.39 -6.17 3.07
CA LEU A 82 7.06 -4.89 2.76
C LEU A 82 8.43 -5.10 2.11
N ALA A 83 9.21 -6.08 2.59
CA ALA A 83 10.53 -6.39 2.04
C ALA A 83 10.44 -6.90 0.60
N GLU A 84 9.52 -7.82 0.32
CA GLU A 84 9.28 -8.35 -1.03
C GLU A 84 8.74 -7.26 -1.97
N TYR A 85 7.81 -6.44 -1.49
CA TYR A 85 7.29 -5.32 -2.28
C TYR A 85 8.41 -4.35 -2.70
N LEU A 86 9.32 -3.99 -1.79
CA LEU A 86 10.47 -3.15 -2.12
C LEU A 86 11.45 -3.86 -3.09
N ALA A 87 11.58 -5.18 -2.99
CA ALA A 87 12.36 -5.96 -3.95
C ALA A 87 11.72 -5.96 -5.35
N ILE A 88 10.39 -6.12 -5.45
CA ILE A 88 9.64 -6.01 -6.70
C ILE A 88 9.84 -4.61 -7.33
N LEU A 89 9.65 -3.54 -6.56
CA LEU A 89 9.87 -2.18 -7.05
C LEU A 89 11.31 -1.96 -7.51
N ARG A 90 12.29 -2.51 -6.81
CA ARG A 90 13.69 -2.42 -7.20
C ARG A 90 13.97 -3.13 -8.52
N GLN A 91 13.41 -4.30 -8.70
CA GLN A 91 13.58 -5.09 -9.91
C GLN A 91 12.87 -4.45 -11.10
N THR A 92 11.63 -4.01 -10.92
CA THR A 92 10.80 -3.49 -12.01
C THR A 92 11.16 -2.05 -12.41
N LEU A 93 11.43 -1.16 -11.43
CA LEU A 93 11.73 0.25 -11.71
C LEU A 93 13.21 0.53 -11.93
N HIS A 94 14.10 -0.24 -11.33
CA HIS A 94 15.54 0.03 -11.34
C HIS A 94 16.36 -1.07 -12.00
N HIS A 95 15.74 -2.18 -12.43
CA HIS A 95 16.39 -3.35 -13.06
C HIS A 95 17.57 -3.86 -12.24
N ARG A 96 17.43 -3.91 -10.92
CA ARG A 96 18.46 -4.33 -9.96
C ARG A 96 18.00 -5.52 -9.15
N ALA A 97 18.95 -6.35 -8.71
CA ALA A 97 18.69 -7.48 -7.82
C ALA A 97 18.05 -7.04 -6.50
N ALA A 98 17.34 -7.97 -5.84
CA ALA A 98 16.73 -7.72 -4.54
C ALA A 98 17.73 -7.12 -3.54
N PRO A 99 17.30 -6.18 -2.67
CA PRO A 99 18.18 -5.55 -1.70
C PRO A 99 18.50 -6.53 -0.56
N ALA A 100 19.64 -6.36 0.09
CA ALA A 100 19.90 -7.02 1.36
C ALA A 100 19.01 -6.37 2.44
N VAL A 101 18.28 -7.18 3.21
CA VAL A 101 17.38 -6.67 4.25
C VAL A 101 17.95 -6.99 5.62
N TRP A 102 18.17 -5.95 6.41
CA TRP A 102 18.58 -6.06 7.81
C TRP A 102 17.38 -5.76 8.71
N ALA A 103 17.13 -6.67 9.65
CA ALA A 103 16.05 -6.51 10.60
C ALA A 103 16.45 -5.55 11.73
N LEU A 104 15.71 -4.45 11.88
CA LEU A 104 15.84 -3.58 13.05
C LEU A 104 14.89 -4.09 14.15
N PRO A 105 15.41 -4.44 15.34
CA PRO A 105 14.55 -4.80 16.46
C PRO A 105 13.58 -3.67 16.82
N MET A 106 12.31 -4.01 17.05
CA MET A 106 11.25 -3.02 17.35
C MET A 106 11.56 -2.15 18.57
N GLY A 107 12.34 -2.68 19.53
CA GLY A 107 12.78 -1.92 20.72
C GLY A 107 13.71 -0.75 20.40
N LEU A 108 14.54 -0.87 19.36
CA LEU A 108 15.45 0.18 18.91
C LEU A 108 14.79 1.23 18.03
N LEU A 109 13.58 0.96 17.54
CA LEU A 109 12.85 1.88 16.70
C LEU A 109 12.32 3.11 17.46
N ARG A 110 11.93 2.94 18.75
CA ARG A 110 11.40 4.03 19.58
C ARG A 110 12.34 5.23 19.69
N PRO A 111 13.65 5.07 20.03
CA PRO A 111 14.55 6.20 20.08
C PRO A 111 14.92 6.75 18.69
N ALA A 112 14.79 5.98 17.62
CA ALA A 112 15.13 6.41 16.26
C ALA A 112 13.98 7.18 15.55
N LEU A 113 12.75 7.11 16.07
CA LEU A 113 11.55 7.75 15.47
C LEU A 113 11.71 9.26 15.19
N PRO A 114 12.29 10.10 16.06
CA PRO A 114 12.45 11.52 15.75
C PRO A 114 13.37 11.77 14.55
N LEU A 115 14.40 10.95 14.36
CA LEU A 115 15.30 11.07 13.20
C LEU A 115 14.62 10.56 11.91
N THR A 116 13.86 9.47 12.00
CA THR A 116 13.16 8.89 10.85
C THR A 116 12.02 9.78 10.36
N ASN A 117 11.36 10.53 11.25
CA ASN A 117 10.33 11.51 10.88
C ASN A 117 10.87 12.63 9.99
N ILE A 118 12.11 13.07 10.20
CA ILE A 118 12.77 14.11 9.38
C ILE A 118 13.06 13.57 7.97
N VAL A 119 13.49 12.32 7.87
CA VAL A 119 13.86 11.68 6.59
C VAL A 119 12.64 11.25 5.78
N SER A 120 11.55 10.86 6.45
CA SER A 120 10.35 10.32 5.82
C SER A 120 9.19 11.31 5.69
N ASN A 121 9.39 12.61 5.94
CA ASN A 121 8.33 13.62 5.97
C ASN A 121 7.12 13.19 6.85
N GLY A 122 7.36 12.55 7.99
CA GLY A 122 6.32 12.12 8.92
C GLY A 122 5.61 10.80 8.55
N PHE A 123 5.98 10.16 7.44
CA PHE A 123 5.37 8.90 7.03
C PHE A 123 5.65 7.73 8.00
N LEU A 124 6.83 7.71 8.64
CA LEU A 124 7.19 6.75 9.67
C LEU A 124 6.78 7.23 11.08
N SER A 125 5.54 7.66 11.23
CA SER A 125 4.97 7.96 12.55
C SER A 125 4.64 6.68 13.31
N GLN A 126 4.46 6.77 14.64
CA GLN A 126 3.99 5.63 15.45
C GLN A 126 2.66 5.07 14.94
N GLY A 127 1.76 5.93 14.45
CA GLY A 127 0.49 5.53 13.86
C GLY A 127 0.65 4.73 12.59
N SER A 128 1.52 5.19 11.67
CA SER A 128 1.79 4.50 10.41
C SER A 128 2.45 3.14 10.63
N LEU A 129 3.40 3.05 11.58
CA LEU A 129 4.04 1.79 11.94
C LEU A 129 3.04 0.80 12.56
N LYS A 130 2.10 1.28 13.39
CA LYS A 130 1.05 0.46 13.95
C LYS A 130 0.10 -0.08 12.86
N LEU A 131 -0.28 0.77 11.90
CA LEU A 131 -1.08 0.35 10.74
C LEU A 131 -0.35 -0.67 9.87
N LEU A 132 0.94 -0.45 9.59
CA LEU A 132 1.77 -1.42 8.88
C LEU A 132 1.87 -2.76 9.64
N ALA A 133 2.04 -2.71 10.97
CA ALA A 133 2.16 -3.92 11.80
C ALA A 133 0.84 -4.72 11.87
N GLN A 134 -0.30 -4.08 11.69
CA GLN A 134 -1.61 -4.75 11.61
C GLN A 134 -1.82 -5.48 10.28
N GLY A 135 -0.97 -5.22 9.28
CA GLY A 135 -1.11 -5.71 7.93
C GLY A 135 -2.18 -4.96 7.14
N SER A 136 -2.09 -5.02 5.83
CA SER A 136 -3.04 -4.38 4.91
C SER A 136 -3.47 -5.39 3.84
N VAL A 137 -4.02 -6.50 4.30
CA VAL A 137 -4.51 -7.60 3.47
C VAL A 137 -6.02 -7.71 3.61
N ALA A 138 -6.71 -7.84 2.50
CA ALA A 138 -8.16 -7.96 2.46
C ALA A 138 -8.62 -8.94 1.38
N ASP A 139 -9.86 -9.39 1.49
CA ASP A 139 -10.52 -10.08 0.39
C ASP A 139 -10.82 -9.06 -0.73
N THR A 140 -10.44 -9.41 -1.95
CA THR A 140 -10.54 -8.56 -3.14
C THR A 140 -11.74 -8.89 -4.02
N GLY A 141 -12.56 -9.87 -3.67
CA GLY A 141 -13.68 -10.32 -4.51
C GLY A 141 -14.68 -9.22 -4.84
N ASP A 142 -15.03 -8.37 -3.87
CA ASP A 142 -15.91 -7.23 -4.09
C ASP A 142 -15.24 -6.13 -4.90
N PHE A 143 -13.93 -5.94 -4.73
CA PHE A 143 -13.16 -4.96 -5.47
C PHE A 143 -13.06 -5.33 -6.95
N ALA A 144 -12.69 -6.58 -7.26
CA ALA A 144 -12.64 -7.08 -8.65
C ALA A 144 -14.01 -6.98 -9.34
N ARG A 145 -15.10 -7.24 -8.60
CA ARG A 145 -16.46 -7.10 -9.11
C ARG A 145 -16.81 -5.66 -9.44
N VAL A 146 -16.48 -4.72 -8.57
CA VAL A 146 -16.72 -3.29 -8.80
C VAL A 146 -15.82 -2.76 -9.91
N LEU A 147 -14.57 -3.22 -9.99
CA LEU A 147 -13.64 -2.85 -11.05
C LEU A 147 -14.00 -3.45 -12.41
N GLY A 148 -14.69 -4.60 -12.43
CA GLY A 148 -15.04 -5.34 -13.64
C GLY A 148 -13.89 -6.17 -14.23
N ARG A 149 -12.76 -6.23 -13.53
CA ARG A 149 -11.56 -7.00 -13.87
C ARG A 149 -10.73 -7.27 -12.62
N GLU A 150 -9.73 -8.12 -12.75
CA GLU A 150 -8.74 -8.29 -11.68
C GLU A 150 -7.91 -7.01 -11.49
N PRO A 151 -7.59 -6.64 -10.24
CA PRO A 151 -6.69 -5.53 -9.95
C PRO A 151 -5.28 -5.81 -10.46
N LEU A 152 -4.56 -4.74 -10.84
CA LEU A 152 -3.18 -4.85 -11.28
C LEU A 152 -2.28 -5.45 -10.20
N GLY A 153 -1.39 -6.34 -10.60
CA GLY A 153 -0.32 -6.85 -9.75
C GLY A 153 0.79 -5.82 -9.54
N ALA A 154 1.47 -5.87 -8.39
CA ALA A 154 2.56 -4.95 -8.09
C ALA A 154 3.70 -4.99 -9.12
N GLU A 155 3.85 -6.11 -9.81
CA GLU A 155 4.84 -6.32 -10.88
C GLU A 155 4.53 -5.51 -12.14
N GLU A 156 3.28 -5.08 -12.32
CA GLU A 156 2.82 -4.34 -13.49
C GLU A 156 2.76 -2.82 -13.28
N PHE A 157 2.93 -2.35 -12.02
CA PHE A 157 2.79 -0.94 -11.68
C PHE A 157 3.71 0.00 -12.48
N TYR A 158 4.85 -0.50 -12.94
CA TYR A 158 5.79 0.28 -13.74
C TYR A 158 5.25 0.65 -15.13
N ARG A 159 4.25 -0.06 -15.64
CA ARG A 159 3.64 0.18 -16.96
C ARG A 159 2.69 1.38 -16.96
N TYR A 160 2.24 1.75 -15.76
CA TYR A 160 1.27 2.84 -15.57
C TYR A 160 1.93 3.93 -14.71
N PRO A 161 2.54 4.93 -15.35
CA PRO A 161 3.27 6.00 -14.67
C PRO A 161 2.35 6.95 -13.88
#